data_42967f37f6fa9507bc4346a4c05ec1a0
#
_entry.id   42967f37f6fa9507bc4346a4c05ec1a0
#
_cell.length_a   1.000
_cell.length_b   1.000
_cell.length_c   1.000
_cell.angle_alpha   90.00
_cell.angle_beta   90.00
_cell.angle_gamma   90.00
#
_symmetry.space_group_name_H-M   'P 1'
#
loop_
_entity.id
_entity.type
_entity.pdbx_description
1 polymer ?
#
loop_
_entity_poly.entity_id
_entity_poly.type
_entity_poly.pdbx_seq_one_letter_code
_entity_poly.pdbx_strand_id
1 'polypeptide(L)'
;MSRKHSSSKLWAQDTLNRFAIRRASEQIQSTGRALPCKVTAISGQIVTVTFDVTSDVWGLPPVKIPIATSVYDFLPVAVGDKGITMPGDVSLGSLSGLGTGTPVLGQNPSNLSSLVFVPVSDASWKAPQGETIRTMQGPGGFSCQSVDGSVSVVGIAGGDLTVTAFGYTVVISSSGITLTAPTVTVDGNLVVSGSITGQGSGGASMQGDITTTGAITAGGNVTAGSIDLETHVHTGVTTGTGNTGGPTG
;
A
#
# COMPACT_ATOMS: atom_id res chain seq x y z
N MET A 1 9.61 -14.49 -81.25
CA MET A 1 10.06 -15.29 -80.10
C MET A 1 10.46 -14.38 -78.93
N SER A 2 9.59 -13.94 -78.11
CA SER A 2 10.00 -13.35 -76.78
C SER A 2 8.81 -13.02 -75.90
N ARG A 3 8.14 -13.98 -75.34
CA ARG A 3 7.11 -13.76 -74.28
C ARG A 3 7.06 -14.81 -73.18
N LYS A 4 8.01 -15.77 -73.15
CA LYS A 4 8.02 -16.82 -72.10
C LYS A 4 8.86 -16.50 -70.87
N HIS A 5 9.69 -15.43 -70.88
CA HIS A 5 10.56 -15.08 -69.76
C HIS A 5 9.92 -14.15 -68.71
N SER A 6 8.80 -13.50 -69.04
CA SER A 6 8.16 -12.54 -68.11
C SER A 6 7.31 -13.23 -67.05
N SER A 7 6.65 -14.33 -67.40
CA SER A 7 5.77 -15.04 -66.46
C SER A 7 6.52 -15.84 -65.37
N SER A 8 7.69 -16.40 -65.70
CA SER A 8 8.51 -17.11 -64.72
C SER A 8 9.17 -16.17 -63.68
N LYS A 9 9.53 -14.95 -64.09
CA LYS A 9 10.07 -13.94 -63.18
C LYS A 9 9.00 -13.43 -62.20
N LEU A 10 7.79 -13.23 -62.70
CA LEU A 10 6.64 -12.83 -61.82
C LEU A 10 6.28 -13.92 -60.82
N TRP A 11 6.31 -15.20 -61.25
CA TRP A 11 6.04 -16.31 -60.35
C TRP A 11 7.12 -16.44 -59.25
N ALA A 12 8.41 -16.31 -59.62
CA ALA A 12 9.51 -16.36 -58.65
C ALA A 12 9.44 -15.18 -57.65
N GLN A 13 9.08 -13.98 -58.10
CA GLN A 13 8.89 -12.83 -57.25
C GLN A 13 7.69 -12.98 -56.28
N ASP A 14 6.58 -13.54 -56.74
CA ASP A 14 5.42 -13.81 -55.89
C ASP A 14 5.75 -14.89 -54.86
N THR A 15 6.45 -15.92 -55.21
CA THR A 15 6.91 -16.97 -54.29
C THR A 15 7.87 -16.44 -53.25
N LEU A 16 8.83 -15.59 -53.64
CA LEU A 16 9.77 -14.94 -52.70
C LEU A 16 9.03 -13.97 -51.75
N ASN A 17 8.08 -13.21 -52.27
CA ASN A 17 7.26 -12.32 -51.43
C ASN A 17 6.44 -13.11 -50.42
N ARG A 18 5.78 -14.18 -50.81
CA ARG A 18 5.01 -15.05 -49.91
C ARG A 18 5.93 -15.68 -48.86
N PHE A 19 7.13 -16.13 -49.26
CA PHE A 19 8.12 -16.66 -48.33
C PHE A 19 8.58 -15.60 -47.29
N ALA A 20 8.90 -14.39 -47.75
CA ALA A 20 9.31 -13.30 -46.89
C ALA A 20 8.19 -12.89 -45.89
N ILE A 21 6.95 -12.78 -46.38
CA ILE A 21 5.78 -12.49 -45.53
C ILE A 21 5.58 -13.61 -44.52
N ARG A 22 5.66 -14.86 -44.92
CA ARG A 22 5.53 -15.99 -44.01
C ARG A 22 6.61 -16.01 -42.95
N ARG A 23 7.88 -15.77 -43.33
CA ARG A 23 9.00 -15.68 -42.38
C ARG A 23 8.85 -14.52 -41.41
N ALA A 24 8.43 -13.35 -41.87
CA ALA A 24 8.13 -12.23 -41.01
C ALA A 24 6.99 -12.54 -40.03
N SER A 25 5.93 -13.19 -40.51
CA SER A 25 4.83 -13.63 -39.66
C SER A 25 5.25 -14.69 -38.64
N GLU A 26 6.02 -15.67 -39.03
CA GLU A 26 6.58 -16.69 -38.13
C GLU A 26 7.45 -16.05 -37.05
N GLN A 27 8.27 -15.06 -37.41
CA GLN A 27 9.11 -14.32 -36.50
C GLN A 27 8.29 -13.52 -35.47
N ILE A 28 7.28 -12.78 -35.93
CA ILE A 28 6.37 -12.02 -35.06
C ILE A 28 5.61 -12.96 -34.12
N GLN A 29 5.20 -14.13 -34.59
CA GLN A 29 4.50 -15.12 -33.78
C GLN A 29 5.39 -15.78 -32.73
N SER A 30 6.68 -15.98 -33.04
CA SER A 30 7.65 -16.60 -32.13
C SER A 30 8.07 -15.68 -30.97
N THR A 31 8.06 -14.37 -31.17
CA THR A 31 8.43 -13.40 -30.14
C THR A 31 7.30 -13.07 -29.16
N GLY A 32 6.08 -13.50 -29.45
CA GLY A 32 4.89 -13.18 -28.69
C GLY A 32 4.31 -11.82 -29.06
N ARG A 33 3.14 -11.50 -28.53
CA ARG A 33 2.41 -10.26 -28.80
C ARG A 33 1.86 -9.68 -27.52
N ALA A 34 1.65 -8.36 -27.51
CA ALA A 34 0.86 -7.71 -26.50
C ALA A 34 -0.61 -8.10 -26.73
N LEU A 35 -1.13 -8.99 -25.90
CA LEU A 35 -2.50 -9.50 -26.00
C LEU A 35 -3.22 -9.27 -24.68
N PRO A 36 -4.53 -8.94 -24.73
CA PRO A 36 -5.34 -8.91 -23.52
C PRO A 36 -5.41 -10.32 -22.91
N CYS A 37 -5.31 -10.37 -21.60
CA CYS A 37 -5.30 -11.63 -20.87
C CYS A 37 -5.91 -11.47 -19.48
N LYS A 38 -6.24 -12.61 -18.88
CA LYS A 38 -6.86 -12.73 -17.57
C LYS A 38 -6.05 -13.70 -16.71
N VAL A 39 -5.85 -13.35 -15.46
CA VAL A 39 -5.14 -14.18 -14.47
C VAL A 39 -6.04 -15.34 -14.04
N THR A 40 -5.51 -16.56 -14.11
CA THR A 40 -6.20 -17.79 -13.68
C THR A 40 -5.57 -18.46 -12.48
N ALA A 41 -4.26 -18.23 -12.23
CA ALA A 41 -3.57 -18.71 -11.03
C ALA A 41 -2.39 -17.79 -10.70
N ILE A 42 -1.99 -17.77 -9.43
CA ILE A 42 -0.89 -16.93 -8.92
C ILE A 42 0.02 -17.81 -8.04
N SER A 43 1.32 -17.65 -8.23
CA SER A 43 2.35 -18.27 -7.39
C SER A 43 3.50 -17.29 -7.18
N GLY A 44 3.48 -16.56 -6.07
CA GLY A 44 4.43 -15.48 -5.81
C GLY A 44 4.34 -14.37 -6.87
N GLN A 45 5.46 -14.08 -7.53
CA GLN A 45 5.55 -13.07 -8.60
C GLN A 45 5.21 -13.63 -10.01
N ILE A 46 4.74 -14.87 -10.09
CA ILE A 46 4.39 -15.52 -11.35
C ILE A 46 2.89 -15.73 -11.41
N VAL A 47 2.30 -15.31 -12.52
CA VAL A 47 0.89 -15.53 -12.83
C VAL A 47 0.73 -16.53 -13.96
N THR A 48 -0.32 -17.32 -13.90
CA THR A 48 -0.82 -18.08 -15.06
C THR A 48 -1.92 -17.25 -15.70
N VAL A 49 -1.77 -16.92 -16.96
CA VAL A 49 -2.76 -16.14 -17.70
C VAL A 49 -3.36 -16.93 -18.84
N THR A 50 -4.62 -16.68 -19.15
CA THR A 50 -5.31 -17.08 -20.35
C THR A 50 -5.55 -15.86 -21.21
N PHE A 51 -5.40 -16.01 -22.52
CA PHE A 51 -5.58 -14.90 -23.45
C PHE A 51 -7.06 -14.67 -23.73
N ASP A 52 -7.46 -13.40 -23.65
CA ASP A 52 -8.84 -12.96 -23.88
C ASP A 52 -9.00 -12.48 -25.32
N VAL A 53 -8.63 -13.36 -26.26
CA VAL A 53 -8.70 -13.13 -27.70
C VAL A 53 -9.45 -14.27 -28.38
N THR A 54 -10.29 -13.92 -29.33
CA THR A 54 -10.96 -14.89 -30.18
C THR A 54 -10.08 -15.20 -31.37
N SER A 55 -9.73 -16.45 -31.54
CA SER A 55 -9.02 -16.95 -32.73
C SER A 55 -9.90 -18.00 -33.40
N ASP A 56 -10.12 -17.84 -34.70
CA ASP A 56 -10.97 -18.74 -35.49
C ASP A 56 -10.35 -20.14 -35.66
N VAL A 57 -9.07 -20.32 -35.36
CA VAL A 57 -8.34 -21.55 -35.69
C VAL A 57 -7.62 -22.20 -34.51
N TRP A 58 -7.15 -21.43 -33.49
CA TRP A 58 -6.32 -21.96 -32.41
C TRP A 58 -6.65 -21.28 -31.08
N GLY A 59 -6.97 -22.07 -30.06
CA GLY A 59 -6.94 -21.59 -28.67
C GLY A 59 -5.49 -21.44 -28.22
N LEU A 60 -5.10 -20.25 -27.73
CA LEU A 60 -3.79 -20.07 -27.11
C LEU A 60 -3.77 -20.76 -25.75
N PRO A 61 -2.75 -21.59 -25.45
CA PRO A 61 -2.65 -22.26 -24.16
C PRO A 61 -2.41 -21.25 -23.03
N PRO A 62 -2.79 -21.57 -21.80
CA PRO A 62 -2.41 -20.77 -20.63
C PRO A 62 -0.88 -20.73 -20.50
N VAL A 63 -0.34 -19.56 -20.13
CA VAL A 63 1.10 -19.37 -19.96
C VAL A 63 1.42 -18.87 -18.56
N LYS A 64 2.58 -19.30 -18.03
CA LYS A 64 3.14 -18.82 -16.77
C LYS A 64 4.15 -17.74 -17.07
N ILE A 65 3.90 -16.53 -16.57
CA ILE A 65 4.71 -15.36 -16.85
C ILE A 65 4.87 -14.51 -15.57
N PRO A 66 5.98 -13.76 -15.44
CA PRO A 66 6.17 -12.86 -14.30
C PRO A 66 5.24 -11.65 -14.37
N ILE A 67 4.94 -11.08 -13.21
CA ILE A 67 4.23 -9.81 -13.10
C ILE A 67 5.23 -8.68 -13.32
N ALA A 68 4.86 -7.68 -14.12
CA ALA A 68 5.59 -6.43 -14.24
C ALA A 68 5.39 -5.59 -12.97
N THR A 69 6.27 -5.77 -12.01
CA THR A 69 6.28 -5.02 -10.75
C THR A 69 7.71 -4.61 -10.41
N SER A 70 7.86 -3.66 -9.50
CA SER A 70 9.14 -3.23 -8.97
C SER A 70 9.38 -3.88 -7.60
N VAL A 71 10.64 -3.92 -7.17
CA VAL A 71 11.00 -4.36 -5.81
C VAL A 71 10.43 -3.42 -4.75
N TYR A 72 10.22 -2.15 -5.11
CA TYR A 72 9.79 -1.09 -4.20
C TYR A 72 8.33 -0.67 -4.39
N ASP A 73 7.65 -1.15 -5.42
CA ASP A 73 6.24 -0.84 -5.70
C ASP A 73 5.52 -2.13 -6.13
N PHE A 74 4.92 -2.77 -5.15
CA PHE A 74 4.22 -4.03 -5.33
C PHE A 74 2.74 -3.78 -5.62
N LEU A 75 2.30 -4.18 -6.81
CA LEU A 75 0.89 -4.17 -7.19
C LEU A 75 0.28 -5.53 -6.85
N PRO A 76 -0.68 -5.59 -5.93
CA PRO A 76 -1.38 -6.83 -5.64
C PRO A 76 -2.22 -7.25 -6.85
N VAL A 77 -2.03 -8.48 -7.31
CA VAL A 77 -2.78 -9.08 -8.42
C VAL A 77 -3.60 -10.23 -7.85
N ALA A 78 -4.85 -10.33 -8.27
CA ALA A 78 -5.78 -11.38 -7.88
C ALA A 78 -6.18 -12.26 -9.07
N VAL A 79 -6.68 -13.48 -8.78
CA VAL A 79 -7.28 -14.33 -9.80
C VAL A 79 -8.52 -13.65 -10.37
N GLY A 80 -8.58 -13.54 -11.68
CA GLY A 80 -9.62 -12.81 -12.40
C GLY A 80 -9.19 -11.45 -12.92
N ASP A 81 -8.11 -10.88 -12.41
CA ASP A 81 -7.58 -9.60 -12.86
C ASP A 81 -7.21 -9.65 -14.34
N LYS A 82 -7.42 -8.52 -14.99
CA LYS A 82 -7.20 -8.36 -16.42
C LYS A 82 -5.98 -7.49 -16.67
N GLY A 83 -5.28 -7.81 -17.73
CA GLY A 83 -4.10 -7.07 -18.14
C GLY A 83 -3.72 -7.37 -19.58
N ILE A 84 -2.52 -6.99 -19.91
CA ILE A 84 -1.92 -7.27 -21.21
C ILE A 84 -0.61 -8.04 -21.02
N THR A 85 -0.29 -8.90 -21.96
CA THR A 85 1.06 -9.45 -22.06
C THR A 85 1.96 -8.46 -22.76
N MET A 86 3.19 -8.32 -22.30
CA MET A 86 4.22 -7.52 -22.95
C MET A 86 5.39 -8.44 -23.31
N PRO A 87 5.79 -8.53 -24.60
CA PRO A 87 6.92 -9.35 -25.01
C PRO A 87 8.24 -8.67 -24.66
N GLY A 88 9.21 -9.49 -24.23
CA GLY A 88 10.62 -9.11 -24.14
C GLY A 88 11.38 -9.63 -25.35
N ASP A 89 12.43 -8.91 -25.74
CA ASP A 89 13.28 -9.27 -26.88
C ASP A 89 14.13 -10.52 -26.62
N VAL A 90 14.25 -10.91 -25.36
CA VAL A 90 15.00 -12.08 -24.90
C VAL A 90 14.23 -12.86 -23.84
N SER A 91 14.68 -14.07 -23.52
CA SER A 91 14.09 -14.88 -22.45
C SER A 91 14.21 -14.15 -21.10
N LEU A 92 13.10 -14.04 -20.38
CA LEU A 92 13.03 -13.44 -19.04
C LEU A 92 13.16 -14.50 -17.92
N GLY A 93 13.53 -15.72 -18.25
CA GLY A 93 13.60 -16.83 -17.30
C GLY A 93 14.51 -16.56 -16.10
N SER A 94 15.65 -15.92 -16.30
CA SER A 94 16.59 -15.58 -15.23
C SER A 94 16.06 -14.50 -14.27
N LEU A 95 15.18 -13.61 -14.75
CA LEU A 95 14.55 -12.59 -13.91
C LEU A 95 13.35 -13.13 -13.15
N SER A 96 12.61 -14.05 -13.76
CA SER A 96 11.35 -14.56 -13.20
C SER A 96 11.51 -15.82 -12.36
N GLY A 97 12.70 -16.45 -12.37
CA GLY A 97 12.90 -17.77 -11.77
C GLY A 97 12.29 -18.93 -12.55
N LEU A 98 11.76 -18.68 -13.76
CA LEU A 98 11.23 -19.71 -14.67
C LEU A 98 12.29 -20.34 -15.58
N GLY A 99 13.53 -19.93 -15.45
CA GLY A 99 14.67 -20.47 -16.22
C GLY A 99 16.00 -20.02 -15.63
N THR A 100 17.09 -20.61 -16.12
CA THR A 100 18.45 -20.34 -15.66
C THR A 100 19.31 -19.80 -16.79
N GLY A 101 20.28 -19.00 -16.43
CA GLY A 101 21.30 -18.47 -17.34
C GLY A 101 20.99 -17.07 -17.88
N THR A 102 22.06 -16.39 -18.29
CA THR A 102 21.97 -15.06 -18.89
C THR A 102 21.49 -15.20 -20.34
N PRO A 103 20.43 -14.48 -20.74
CA PRO A 103 19.94 -14.55 -22.12
C PRO A 103 20.96 -13.99 -23.09
N VAL A 104 21.04 -14.58 -24.27
CA VAL A 104 21.94 -14.14 -25.36
C VAL A 104 21.15 -13.26 -26.31
N LEU A 105 21.64 -12.05 -26.55
CA LEU A 105 21.06 -11.11 -27.50
C LEU A 105 21.08 -11.71 -28.92
N GLY A 106 19.96 -11.61 -29.63
CA GLY A 106 19.79 -12.17 -30.99
C GLY A 106 19.33 -13.64 -31.04
N GLN A 107 19.19 -14.30 -29.91
CA GLN A 107 18.45 -15.56 -29.83
C GLN A 107 16.98 -15.26 -29.51
N ASN A 108 16.13 -15.48 -30.48
CA ASN A 108 14.69 -15.37 -30.24
C ASN A 108 14.23 -16.45 -29.27
N PRO A 109 13.51 -16.09 -28.22
CA PRO A 109 12.90 -17.08 -27.38
C PRO A 109 11.90 -17.90 -28.20
N SER A 110 12.10 -19.20 -28.24
CA SER A 110 11.29 -20.13 -29.05
C SER A 110 9.90 -20.40 -28.47
N ASN A 111 9.52 -19.70 -27.40
CA ASN A 111 8.27 -19.90 -26.66
C ASN A 111 7.77 -18.61 -26.02
N LEU A 112 6.58 -18.66 -25.45
CA LEU A 112 5.92 -17.54 -24.77
C LEU A 112 6.56 -17.19 -23.40
N SER A 113 7.75 -17.71 -23.07
CA SER A 113 8.46 -17.45 -21.80
C SER A 113 9.11 -16.06 -21.72
N SER A 114 9.12 -15.31 -22.81
CA SER A 114 9.57 -13.90 -22.84
C SER A 114 8.46 -12.89 -22.57
N LEU A 115 7.27 -13.35 -22.19
CA LEU A 115 6.17 -12.45 -21.86
C LEU A 115 6.22 -12.03 -20.41
N VAL A 116 5.73 -10.81 -20.14
CA VAL A 116 5.48 -10.24 -18.82
C VAL A 116 4.01 -9.85 -18.74
N PHE A 117 3.38 -10.07 -17.60
CA PHE A 117 2.03 -9.61 -17.34
C PHE A 117 2.04 -8.19 -16.80
N VAL A 118 1.37 -7.29 -17.49
CA VAL A 118 1.12 -5.91 -17.05
C VAL A 118 -0.32 -5.81 -16.59
N PRO A 119 -0.59 -5.62 -15.29
CA PRO A 119 -1.94 -5.48 -14.78
C PRO A 119 -2.55 -4.15 -15.25
N VAL A 120 -3.82 -4.18 -15.66
CA VAL A 120 -4.56 -3.01 -16.16
C VAL A 120 -5.82 -2.77 -15.32
N SER A 121 -6.53 -3.83 -14.94
CA SER A 121 -7.77 -3.73 -14.19
C SER A 121 -8.03 -4.96 -13.33
N ASP A 122 -8.85 -4.79 -12.30
CA ASP A 122 -9.41 -5.91 -11.57
C ASP A 122 -10.48 -6.65 -12.41
N ALA A 123 -10.99 -7.75 -11.86
CA ALA A 123 -12.03 -8.56 -12.54
C ALA A 123 -13.32 -7.78 -12.80
N SER A 124 -13.62 -6.77 -11.99
CA SER A 124 -14.89 -6.00 -12.00
C SER A 124 -14.73 -4.58 -12.54
N TRP A 125 -13.52 -4.15 -12.86
CA TRP A 125 -13.20 -2.81 -13.33
C TRP A 125 -13.99 -1.70 -12.62
N LYS A 126 -13.50 -1.25 -11.50
CA LYS A 126 -14.02 -0.05 -10.84
C LYS A 126 -13.03 1.08 -11.07
N ALA A 127 -13.50 2.15 -11.73
CA ALA A 127 -12.72 3.36 -11.85
C ALA A 127 -12.44 3.95 -10.46
N PRO A 128 -11.22 4.48 -10.20
CA PRO A 128 -10.94 5.19 -8.95
C PRO A 128 -11.90 6.36 -8.79
N GLN A 129 -12.38 6.58 -7.58
CA GLN A 129 -13.20 7.76 -7.25
C GLN A 129 -12.30 9.00 -7.17
N GLY A 130 -12.58 10.00 -7.97
CA GLY A 130 -11.92 11.31 -7.96
C GLY A 130 -10.86 11.50 -9.05
N GLU A 131 -11.12 12.41 -9.96
CA GLU A 131 -10.29 12.68 -11.13
C GLU A 131 -9.05 13.55 -10.85
N THR A 132 -9.00 14.23 -9.70
CA THR A 132 -7.96 15.22 -9.38
C THR A 132 -6.96 14.76 -8.33
N ILE A 133 -7.17 13.62 -7.70
CA ILE A 133 -6.34 13.08 -6.62
C ILE A 133 -5.69 11.78 -7.08
N ARG A 134 -4.35 11.67 -6.90
CA ARG A 134 -3.66 10.39 -7.08
C ARG A 134 -4.09 9.44 -5.98
N THR A 135 -4.82 8.39 -6.33
CA THR A 135 -5.28 7.37 -5.41
C THR A 135 -4.37 6.15 -5.46
N MET A 136 -3.87 5.72 -4.30
CA MET A 136 -3.19 4.44 -4.12
C MET A 136 -4.13 3.55 -3.32
N GLN A 137 -4.60 2.47 -3.92
CA GLN A 137 -5.54 1.56 -3.27
C GLN A 137 -5.21 0.11 -3.60
N GLY A 138 -5.44 -0.77 -2.65
CA GLY A 138 -5.38 -2.21 -2.84
C GLY A 138 -6.62 -2.86 -2.23
N PRO A 139 -7.00 -4.09 -2.62
CA PRO A 139 -8.18 -4.78 -2.10
C PRO A 139 -8.15 -4.98 -0.58
N GLY A 140 -6.96 -5.10 0.02
CA GLY A 140 -6.77 -5.23 1.46
C GLY A 140 -6.36 -3.94 2.18
N GLY A 141 -6.16 -2.83 1.45
CA GLY A 141 -5.64 -1.57 2.00
C GLY A 141 -4.39 -1.08 1.26
N PHE A 142 -3.57 -0.31 1.95
CA PHE A 142 -2.30 0.19 1.42
C PHE A 142 -1.20 0.14 2.50
N SER A 143 0.05 0.08 2.06
CA SER A 143 1.23 0.17 2.93
C SER A 143 2.32 1.00 2.25
N CYS A 144 2.90 1.94 3.02
CA CYS A 144 4.14 2.63 2.66
C CYS A 144 5.13 2.38 3.80
N GLN A 145 6.29 1.79 3.51
CA GLN A 145 7.24 1.43 4.56
C GLN A 145 8.69 1.57 4.11
N SER A 146 9.58 1.75 5.07
CA SER A 146 11.02 1.61 4.84
C SER A 146 11.38 0.15 4.56
N VAL A 147 12.49 -0.09 3.88
CA VAL A 147 12.93 -1.45 3.51
C VAL A 147 13.13 -2.35 4.75
N ASP A 148 13.58 -1.77 5.86
CA ASP A 148 13.80 -2.45 7.14
C ASP A 148 12.52 -2.54 8.00
N GLY A 149 11.41 -1.93 7.56
CA GLY A 149 10.15 -1.93 8.29
C GLY A 149 10.12 -1.03 9.53
N SER A 150 11.20 -0.30 9.85
CA SER A 150 11.27 0.55 11.05
C SER A 150 10.33 1.76 11.00
N VAL A 151 9.96 2.20 9.80
CA VAL A 151 8.98 3.26 9.57
C VAL A 151 7.93 2.77 8.61
N SER A 152 6.66 2.91 8.97
CA SER A 152 5.55 2.51 8.11
C SER A 152 4.28 3.33 8.31
N VAL A 153 3.50 3.43 7.24
CA VAL A 153 2.11 3.89 7.26
C VAL A 153 1.28 2.79 6.60
N VAL A 154 0.41 2.18 7.37
CA VAL A 154 -0.42 1.05 6.92
C VAL A 154 -1.88 1.37 7.17
N GLY A 155 -2.69 1.33 6.12
CA GLY A 155 -4.14 1.41 6.20
C GLY A 155 -4.76 0.10 5.74
N ILE A 156 -5.59 -0.51 6.58
CA ILE A 156 -6.28 -1.77 6.29
C ILE A 156 -7.72 -1.47 5.90
N ALA A 157 -8.20 -2.05 4.81
CA ALA A 157 -9.58 -1.88 4.38
C ALA A 157 -10.57 -2.41 5.43
N GLY A 158 -11.43 -1.53 5.95
CA GLY A 158 -12.34 -1.84 7.06
C GLY A 158 -11.68 -2.01 8.43
N GLY A 159 -10.40 -1.67 8.55
CA GLY A 159 -9.60 -1.76 9.78
C GLY A 159 -8.97 -0.43 10.16
N ASP A 160 -7.81 -0.50 10.77
CA ASP A 160 -7.10 0.62 11.36
C ASP A 160 -6.14 1.29 10.38
N LEU A 161 -5.87 2.59 10.61
CA LEU A 161 -4.71 3.28 10.07
C LEU A 161 -3.63 3.32 11.14
N THR A 162 -2.48 2.72 10.84
CA THR A 162 -1.32 2.68 11.75
C THR A 162 -0.15 3.41 11.14
N VAL A 163 0.42 4.35 11.90
CA VAL A 163 1.71 4.98 11.60
C VAL A 163 2.71 4.50 12.63
N THR A 164 3.80 3.91 12.18
CA THR A 164 4.87 3.39 13.05
C THR A 164 6.20 4.05 12.71
N ALA A 165 6.94 4.45 13.73
CA ALA A 165 8.31 4.89 13.59
C ALA A 165 9.11 4.52 14.85
N PHE A 166 10.20 3.78 14.68
CA PHE A 166 11.13 3.40 15.76
C PHE A 166 10.44 2.74 16.97
N GLY A 167 9.39 1.97 16.76
CA GLY A 167 8.61 1.30 17.82
C GLY A 167 7.52 2.16 18.46
N TYR A 168 7.37 3.41 18.09
CA TYR A 168 6.26 4.28 18.51
C TYR A 168 5.15 4.24 17.47
N THR A 169 3.90 4.34 17.92
CA THR A 169 2.75 4.19 17.03
C THR A 169 1.69 5.26 17.23
N VAL A 170 1.04 5.61 16.13
CA VAL A 170 -0.25 6.30 16.10
C VAL A 170 -1.24 5.35 15.43
N VAL A 171 -2.26 4.94 16.13
CA VAL A 171 -3.32 4.07 15.60
C VAL A 171 -4.64 4.84 15.60
N ILE A 172 -5.26 4.90 14.43
CA ILE A 172 -6.61 5.44 14.26
C ILE A 172 -7.53 4.27 13.94
N SER A 173 -8.47 4.00 14.83
CA SER A 173 -9.40 2.88 14.73
C SER A 173 -10.85 3.35 14.90
N SER A 174 -11.79 2.44 14.78
CA SER A 174 -13.21 2.72 15.08
C SER A 174 -13.46 3.08 16.56
N SER A 175 -12.54 2.73 17.48
CA SER A 175 -12.62 3.03 18.91
C SER A 175 -11.96 4.35 19.29
N GLY A 176 -11.18 4.97 18.40
CA GLY A 176 -10.51 6.23 18.67
C GLY A 176 -9.07 6.31 18.15
N ILE A 177 -8.31 7.24 18.70
CA ILE A 177 -6.88 7.46 18.38
C ILE A 177 -6.04 7.05 19.56
N THR A 178 -5.09 6.15 19.35
CA THR A 178 -4.10 5.72 20.36
C THR A 178 -2.72 6.19 19.95
N LEU A 179 -2.04 6.87 20.87
CA LEU A 179 -0.63 7.29 20.74
C LEU A 179 0.20 6.46 21.71
N THR A 180 1.15 5.68 21.20
CA THR A 180 2.07 4.87 22.01
C THR A 180 3.48 5.41 21.87
N ALA A 181 3.94 6.14 22.87
CA ALA A 181 5.27 6.69 22.95
C ALA A 181 5.63 6.97 24.42
N PRO A 182 6.93 6.99 24.81
CA PRO A 182 7.35 7.37 26.16
C PRO A 182 6.94 8.80 26.51
N THR A 183 6.93 9.69 25.53
CA THR A 183 6.55 11.09 25.68
C THR A 183 5.82 11.58 24.43
N VAL A 184 4.72 12.29 24.64
CA VAL A 184 4.02 13.03 23.60
C VAL A 184 4.17 14.52 23.91
N THR A 185 4.86 15.26 23.03
CA THR A 185 5.03 16.72 23.18
C THR A 185 4.05 17.43 22.26
N VAL A 186 3.29 18.37 22.81
CA VAL A 186 2.46 19.31 22.07
C VAL A 186 3.13 20.68 22.14
N ASP A 187 3.71 21.11 21.02
CA ASP A 187 4.30 22.45 20.90
C ASP A 187 3.22 23.43 20.43
N GLY A 188 2.53 24.02 21.39
CA GLY A 188 1.37 24.90 21.18
C GLY A 188 0.28 24.68 22.21
N ASN A 189 -0.92 25.14 21.91
CA ASN A 189 -2.07 25.02 22.79
C ASN A 189 -2.78 23.67 22.62
N LEU A 190 -3.04 22.99 23.74
CA LEU A 190 -3.90 21.80 23.76
C LEU A 190 -5.31 22.20 24.20
N VAL A 191 -6.31 22.06 23.35
CA VAL A 191 -7.71 22.27 23.66
C VAL A 191 -8.40 20.91 23.76
N VAL A 192 -8.95 20.59 24.92
CA VAL A 192 -9.71 19.35 25.15
C VAL A 192 -11.16 19.73 25.47
N SER A 193 -12.08 19.35 24.59
CA SER A 193 -13.52 19.58 24.79
C SER A 193 -14.22 18.53 25.67
N GLY A 194 -13.51 17.42 25.94
CA GLY A 194 -13.98 16.34 26.82
C GLY A 194 -13.23 16.28 28.13
N SER A 195 -13.23 15.12 28.77
CA SER A 195 -12.53 14.88 30.04
C SER A 195 -11.07 14.57 29.82
N ILE A 196 -10.21 15.00 30.72
CA ILE A 196 -8.82 14.56 30.81
C ILE A 196 -8.72 13.52 31.94
N THR A 197 -8.32 12.30 31.64
CA THR A 197 -8.15 11.23 32.62
C THR A 197 -6.70 10.77 32.63
N GLY A 198 -6.00 10.96 33.74
CA GLY A 198 -4.67 10.41 33.98
C GLY A 198 -4.79 9.06 34.71
N GLN A 199 -4.24 7.97 34.14
CA GLN A 199 -4.25 6.63 34.75
C GLN A 199 -2.89 6.19 35.26
N GLY A 200 -1.86 7.02 35.11
CA GLY A 200 -0.50 6.68 35.54
C GLY A 200 -0.25 7.04 37.01
N SER A 201 0.74 6.39 37.63
CA SER A 201 1.19 6.69 39.01
C SER A 201 1.91 8.04 39.14
N GLY A 202 2.22 8.73 38.04
CA GLY A 202 3.02 9.96 38.01
C GLY A 202 2.26 11.27 38.26
N GLY A 203 0.95 11.23 38.28
CA GLY A 203 0.12 12.46 38.44
C GLY A 203 0.23 13.43 37.27
N ALA A 204 -0.39 14.61 37.39
CA ALA A 204 -0.27 15.72 36.45
C ALA A 204 0.57 16.84 37.10
N SER A 205 1.62 17.30 36.38
CA SER A 205 2.42 18.45 36.79
C SER A 205 2.14 19.60 35.83
N MET A 206 1.75 20.76 36.40
CA MET A 206 1.47 21.98 35.62
C MET A 206 2.39 23.10 36.14
N GLN A 207 3.07 23.79 35.25
CA GLN A 207 3.84 25.00 35.56
C GLN A 207 3.01 26.21 35.14
N GLY A 208 2.47 26.93 36.05
CA GLY A 208 1.60 28.10 35.82
C GLY A 208 0.29 28.01 36.58
N ASP A 209 -0.57 28.97 36.35
CA ASP A 209 -1.83 29.09 37.05
C ASP A 209 -2.85 28.06 36.54
N ILE A 210 -3.60 27.47 37.44
CA ILE A 210 -4.76 26.63 37.15
C ILE A 210 -6.02 27.38 37.44
N THR A 211 -6.78 27.75 36.41
CA THR A 211 -8.08 28.41 36.59
C THR A 211 -9.19 27.39 36.32
N THR A 212 -10.10 27.23 37.29
CA THR A 212 -11.28 26.37 37.16
C THR A 212 -12.55 27.17 37.33
N THR A 213 -13.58 26.92 36.51
CA THR A 213 -14.92 27.50 36.68
C THR A 213 -15.85 26.61 37.51
N GLY A 214 -15.42 25.38 37.79
CA GLY A 214 -16.13 24.38 38.57
C GLY A 214 -15.43 24.07 39.91
N ALA A 215 -15.98 23.11 40.65
CA ALA A 215 -15.40 22.64 41.88
C ALA A 215 -14.12 21.82 41.64
N ILE A 216 -13.17 21.87 42.56
CA ILE A 216 -12.03 20.97 42.65
C ILE A 216 -12.33 19.96 43.76
N THR A 217 -12.37 18.68 43.44
CA THR A 217 -12.55 17.61 44.40
C THR A 217 -11.23 16.81 44.46
N ALA A 218 -10.61 16.79 45.61
CA ALA A 218 -9.44 15.99 45.90
C ALA A 218 -9.84 14.75 46.69
N GLY A 219 -9.41 13.57 46.25
CA GLY A 219 -9.57 12.30 46.97
C GLY A 219 -8.53 12.09 48.08
N GLY A 220 -7.58 13.02 48.20
CA GLY A 220 -6.54 13.07 49.24
C GLY A 220 -6.26 14.51 49.66
N ASN A 221 -5.21 14.70 50.46
CA ASN A 221 -4.86 16.02 50.98
C ASN A 221 -4.41 16.99 49.86
N VAL A 222 -4.75 18.26 49.98
CA VAL A 222 -4.25 19.36 49.14
C VAL A 222 -3.21 20.13 49.94
N THR A 223 -1.99 20.20 49.41
CA THR A 223 -0.88 20.85 50.09
C THR A 223 -0.46 22.12 49.33
N ALA A 224 -0.33 23.24 50.02
CA ALA A 224 0.20 24.49 49.50
C ALA A 224 1.52 24.85 50.24
N GLY A 225 2.66 24.59 49.66
CA GLY A 225 3.95 24.68 50.32
C GLY A 225 4.07 23.67 51.48
N SER A 226 4.11 24.15 52.70
CA SER A 226 4.12 23.32 53.92
C SER A 226 2.77 23.28 54.66
N ILE A 227 1.71 23.80 54.04
CA ILE A 227 0.37 23.87 54.65
C ILE A 227 -0.51 22.81 53.99
N ASP A 228 -1.02 21.90 54.81
CA ASP A 228 -1.97 20.88 54.42
C ASP A 228 -3.40 21.34 54.68
N LEU A 229 -4.27 21.18 53.69
CA LEU A 229 -5.66 21.68 53.82
C LEU A 229 -6.42 20.91 54.90
N GLU A 230 -6.16 19.61 55.08
CA GLU A 230 -6.87 18.77 56.07
C GLU A 230 -6.38 18.96 57.50
N THR A 231 -5.07 19.25 57.71
CA THR A 231 -4.44 19.16 59.01
C THR A 231 -3.91 20.49 59.54
N HIS A 232 -3.99 21.58 58.76
CA HIS A 232 -3.47 22.88 59.21
C HIS A 232 -4.23 23.40 60.41
N VAL A 233 -3.52 24.07 61.30
CA VAL A 233 -4.04 24.68 62.48
C VAL A 233 -3.73 26.19 62.52
N HIS A 234 -4.58 26.95 63.08
CA HIS A 234 -4.36 28.39 63.31
C HIS A 234 -3.85 28.61 64.73
N THR A 235 -2.78 29.38 64.91
CA THR A 235 -2.25 29.76 66.21
C THR A 235 -2.91 31.03 66.66
N GLY A 236 -3.07 31.22 68.00
CA GLY A 236 -3.69 32.44 68.60
C GLY A 236 -5.21 32.45 68.61
N VAL A 237 -5.85 31.33 68.34
CA VAL A 237 -7.30 31.13 68.36
C VAL A 237 -7.69 30.48 69.69
N THR A 238 -8.67 31.08 70.42
CA THR A 238 -9.25 30.46 71.60
C THR A 238 -10.23 29.35 71.13
N THR A 239 -10.07 28.13 71.67
CA THR A 239 -11.00 27.03 71.38
C THR A 239 -12.40 27.37 71.98
N GLY A 240 -13.45 27.32 71.16
CA GLY A 240 -14.83 27.46 71.48
C GLY A 240 -15.69 26.33 70.92
N THR A 241 -16.95 26.25 71.39
CA THR A 241 -17.91 25.24 70.95
C THR A 241 -18.63 25.60 69.64
N GLY A 242 -18.40 26.80 69.10
CA GLY A 242 -19.03 27.32 67.90
C GLY A 242 -18.12 27.18 66.70
N ASN A 243 -18.68 26.95 65.50
CA ASN A 243 -17.94 27.01 64.24
C ASN A 243 -17.63 28.47 63.88
N THR A 244 -16.53 28.74 63.24
CA THR A 244 -16.23 30.02 62.59
C THR A 244 -17.23 30.27 61.47
N GLY A 245 -17.62 31.55 61.29
CA GLY A 245 -18.38 31.91 60.07
C GLY A 245 -17.65 31.53 58.77
N GLY A 246 -18.39 31.49 57.69
CA GLY A 246 -17.77 31.27 56.38
C GLY A 246 -16.74 32.34 56.04
N PRO A 247 -15.74 32.04 55.19
CA PRO A 247 -14.75 33.01 54.74
C PRO A 247 -15.44 34.17 54.03
N THR A 248 -15.18 35.42 54.51
CA THR A 248 -15.58 36.66 53.84
C THR A 248 -14.39 37.10 52.95
N GLY A 249 -14.57 37.10 51.63
CA GLY A 249 -13.63 37.61 50.64
C GLY A 249 -14.08 38.92 50.05
#